data_9c475647f4ac1783b6864070007f7ac7
#
_entry.id   9c475647f4ac1783b6864070007f7ac7
#
_cell.length_a   1.000
_cell.length_b   1.000
_cell.length_c   1.000
_cell.angle_alpha   90.00
_cell.angle_beta   90.00
_cell.angle_gamma   90.00
#
_symmetry.space_group_name_H-M   'P 1'
#
loop_
_entity.id
_entity.type
_entity.pdbx_description
1 polymer ?
#
loop_
_entity_poly.entity_id
_entity_poly.type
_entity_poly.pdbx_seq_one_letter_code
_entity_poly.pdbx_strand_id
1 'polypeptide(L)'
;LLMRPDHPLAVKNGITPDDLQDLPLIIPKGALVRRDLSGWYGVNLRPFDIIGTMNLTYNASRFVRAGYGCALSLEGLIDTGERSGLTFRPLEPVLRASLSMAWKKNQPLTPPARAFLDCVREVASEPGE
;
A
#
# COMPACT_ATOMS: atom_id res chain seq x y z
N LEU A 1 2.18 6.53 -1.47
CA LEU A 1 3.33 6.30 -2.35
C LEU A 1 4.61 6.25 -1.51
N LEU A 2 5.37 5.16 -1.64
CA LEU A 2 6.69 4.98 -1.05
C LEU A 2 7.75 5.42 -2.04
N MET A 3 8.69 6.26 -1.62
CA MET A 3 9.74 6.84 -2.47
C MET A 3 10.99 7.16 -1.65
N ARG A 4 12.06 7.58 -2.30
CA ARG A 4 13.24 8.12 -1.63
C ARG A 4 12.96 9.54 -1.10
N PRO A 5 13.63 9.98 -0.02
CA PRO A 5 13.44 11.34 0.53
C PRO A 5 13.86 12.46 -0.43
N ASP A 6 14.79 12.17 -1.34
CA ASP A 6 15.27 13.13 -2.34
C ASP A 6 14.41 13.17 -3.62
N HIS A 7 13.33 12.40 -3.68
CA HIS A 7 12.42 12.39 -4.82
C HIS A 7 11.64 13.72 -4.92
N PRO A 8 11.43 14.29 -6.12
CA PRO A 8 10.72 15.58 -6.29
C PRO A 8 9.33 15.61 -5.63
N LEU A 9 8.61 14.49 -5.62
CA LEU A 9 7.29 14.40 -4.99
C LEU A 9 7.33 14.29 -3.46
N ALA A 10 8.49 14.09 -2.85
CA ALA A 10 8.60 13.96 -1.40
C ALA A 10 8.25 15.25 -0.64
N VAL A 11 8.25 16.40 -1.31
CA VAL A 11 7.85 17.70 -0.72
C VAL A 11 6.33 17.90 -0.69
N LYS A 12 5.57 17.09 -1.43
CA LYS A 12 4.10 17.18 -1.46
C LYS A 12 3.49 16.56 -0.22
N ASN A 13 2.32 17.03 0.17
CA ASN A 13 1.52 16.45 1.26
C ASN A 13 0.67 15.25 0.78
N GLY A 14 0.27 15.25 -0.50
CA GLY A 14 -0.51 14.18 -1.14
C GLY A 14 -0.09 13.98 -2.58
N ILE A 15 -0.31 12.78 -3.10
CA ILE A 15 0.07 12.37 -4.46
C ILE A 15 -1.20 12.16 -5.27
N THR A 16 -1.34 12.93 -6.34
CA THR A 16 -2.51 12.84 -7.24
C THR A 16 -2.27 11.79 -8.36
N PRO A 17 -3.34 11.36 -9.07
CA PRO A 17 -3.20 10.50 -10.23
C PRO A 17 -2.26 11.06 -11.31
N ASP A 18 -2.26 12.37 -11.53
CA ASP A 18 -1.40 13.03 -12.51
C ASP A 18 0.09 12.92 -12.12
N ASP A 19 0.39 12.97 -10.84
CA ASP A 19 1.76 12.80 -10.34
C ASP A 19 2.34 11.40 -10.61
N LEU A 20 1.48 10.41 -10.85
CA LEU A 20 1.90 9.03 -11.09
C LEU A 20 2.10 8.72 -12.58
N GLN A 21 1.72 9.62 -13.50
CA GLN A 21 1.65 9.31 -14.95
C GLN A 21 3.00 8.91 -15.56
N ASP A 22 4.07 9.58 -15.15
CA ASP A 22 5.41 9.38 -15.73
C ASP A 22 6.39 8.76 -14.71
N LEU A 23 5.84 8.15 -13.64
CA LEU A 23 6.67 7.50 -12.62
C LEU A 23 6.81 6.00 -12.89
N PRO A 24 8.03 5.46 -12.80
CA PRO A 24 8.24 4.01 -12.76
C PRO A 24 7.66 3.46 -11.45
N LEU A 25 6.57 2.69 -11.56
CA LEU A 25 5.81 2.20 -10.41
C LEU A 25 5.97 0.71 -10.18
N ILE A 26 6.18 0.34 -8.93
CA ILE A 26 6.06 -1.04 -8.43
C ILE A 26 4.75 -1.12 -7.65
N ILE A 27 3.87 -2.04 -8.05
CA ILE A 27 2.53 -2.14 -7.44
C ILE A 27 2.26 -3.54 -6.88
N PRO A 28 1.37 -3.67 -5.88
CA PRO A 28 0.93 -4.98 -5.42
C PRO A 28 0.25 -5.76 -6.55
N LYS A 29 0.64 -7.01 -6.74
CA LYS A 29 0.04 -7.89 -7.76
C LYS A 29 -1.49 -7.98 -7.61
N GLY A 30 -1.99 -8.00 -6.37
CA GLY A 30 -3.42 -8.02 -6.07
C GLY A 30 -4.16 -6.77 -6.54
N ALA A 31 -3.52 -5.60 -6.57
CA ALA A 31 -4.15 -4.35 -7.03
C ALA A 31 -4.49 -4.38 -8.52
N LEU A 32 -3.65 -5.04 -9.34
CA LEU A 32 -3.94 -5.27 -10.76
C LEU A 32 -5.18 -6.15 -10.96
N VAL A 33 -5.27 -7.23 -10.19
CA VAL A 33 -6.37 -8.20 -10.30
C VAL A 33 -7.71 -7.59 -9.89
N ARG A 34 -7.71 -6.84 -8.80
CA ARG A 34 -8.92 -6.21 -8.24
C ARG A 34 -9.30 -4.90 -8.93
N ARG A 35 -8.48 -4.39 -9.83
CA ARG A 35 -8.67 -3.07 -10.45
C ARG A 35 -8.85 -1.93 -9.44
N ASP A 36 -8.25 -2.05 -8.26
CA ASP A 36 -8.38 -1.08 -7.17
C ASP A 36 -7.97 0.34 -7.63
N LEU A 37 -7.05 0.44 -8.58
CA LEU A 37 -6.59 1.70 -9.12
C LEU A 37 -7.48 2.27 -10.22
N SER A 38 -8.21 1.43 -10.97
CA SER A 38 -8.96 1.88 -12.16
C SER A 38 -10.10 2.85 -11.85
N GLY A 39 -10.70 2.75 -10.67
CA GLY A 39 -11.72 3.70 -10.21
C GLY A 39 -11.13 4.96 -9.58
N TRP A 40 -9.85 4.90 -9.14
CA TRP A 40 -9.21 6.00 -8.44
C TRP A 40 -8.69 7.09 -9.39
N TYR A 41 -8.18 6.71 -10.58
CA TYR A 41 -7.60 7.69 -11.51
C TYR A 41 -8.52 8.13 -12.66
N GLY A 42 -9.78 7.66 -12.70
CA GLY A 42 -10.75 8.08 -13.73
C GLY A 42 -10.46 7.50 -15.13
N VAL A 43 -11.34 7.83 -16.09
CA VAL A 43 -11.33 7.23 -17.43
C VAL A 43 -10.39 7.89 -18.44
N ASN A 44 -9.80 9.03 -18.14
CA ASN A 44 -9.07 9.84 -19.12
C ASN A 44 -7.54 9.84 -18.98
N LEU A 45 -7.00 9.06 -18.04
CA LEU A 45 -5.55 9.01 -17.84
C LEU A 45 -4.90 7.88 -18.63
N ARG A 46 -3.67 8.13 -19.07
CA ARG A 46 -2.84 7.09 -19.70
C ARG A 46 -2.53 5.99 -18.68
N PRO A 47 -2.27 4.76 -19.12
CA PRO A 47 -1.80 3.71 -18.23
C PRO A 47 -0.54 4.14 -17.47
N PHE A 48 -0.44 3.80 -16.20
CA PHE A 48 0.77 4.02 -15.41
C PHE A 48 1.95 3.19 -15.95
N ASP A 49 3.15 3.71 -15.82
CA ASP A 49 4.38 2.98 -16.12
C ASP A 49 4.67 1.96 -15.00
N ILE A 50 4.09 0.77 -15.12
CA ILE A 50 4.24 -0.31 -14.14
C ILE A 50 5.48 -1.13 -14.51
N ILE A 51 6.60 -0.83 -13.86
CA ILE A 51 7.88 -1.52 -14.07
C ILE A 51 7.99 -2.84 -13.31
N GLY A 52 7.11 -3.11 -12.36
CA GLY A 52 7.13 -4.34 -11.60
C GLY A 52 5.92 -4.54 -10.71
N THR A 53 5.73 -5.79 -10.28
CA THR A 53 4.72 -6.17 -9.29
C THR A 53 5.36 -6.82 -8.08
N MET A 54 4.71 -6.68 -6.92
CA MET A 54 5.17 -7.25 -5.66
C MET A 54 4.09 -8.05 -4.95
N ASN A 55 4.52 -9.03 -4.19
CA ASN A 55 3.69 -9.70 -3.18
C ASN A 55 4.04 -9.22 -1.76
N LEU A 56 5.29 -8.79 -1.55
CA LEU A 56 5.80 -8.30 -0.28
C LEU A 56 6.34 -6.88 -0.44
N THR A 57 5.75 -5.93 0.25
CA THR A 57 6.14 -4.52 0.21
C THR A 57 7.59 -4.31 0.66
N TYR A 58 8.09 -5.13 1.60
CA TYR A 58 9.49 -5.06 2.04
C TYR A 58 10.47 -5.25 0.87
N ASN A 59 10.22 -6.20 -0.02
CA ASN A 59 11.08 -6.40 -1.19
C ASN A 59 11.05 -5.18 -2.12
N ALA A 60 9.86 -4.65 -2.42
CA ALA A 60 9.73 -3.43 -3.22
C ALA A 60 10.46 -2.22 -2.59
N SER A 61 10.43 -2.09 -1.27
CA SER A 61 11.14 -1.00 -0.57
C SER A 61 12.65 -1.01 -0.83
N ARG A 62 13.24 -2.19 -1.06
CA ARG A 62 14.68 -2.30 -1.41
C ARG A 62 14.96 -1.75 -2.80
N PHE A 63 14.07 -2.00 -3.77
CA PHE A 63 14.18 -1.43 -5.12
C PHE A 63 13.97 0.08 -5.11
N VAL A 64 12.99 0.57 -4.34
CA VAL A 64 12.76 2.01 -4.17
C VAL A 64 13.99 2.70 -3.58
N ARG A 65 14.58 2.13 -2.53
CA ARG A 65 15.81 2.64 -1.92
C ARG A 65 16.98 2.67 -2.90
N ALA A 66 17.07 1.68 -3.77
CA ALA A 66 18.10 1.60 -4.82
C ALA A 66 17.83 2.55 -6.01
N GLY A 67 16.70 3.29 -6.02
CA GLY A 67 16.39 4.29 -7.04
C GLY A 67 15.72 3.75 -8.30
N TYR A 68 15.17 2.52 -8.27
CA TYR A 68 14.50 1.93 -9.45
C TYR A 68 13.10 2.47 -9.72
N GLY A 69 12.53 3.27 -8.82
CA GLY A 69 11.20 3.84 -8.98
C GLY A 69 10.50 4.02 -7.63
N CYS A 70 9.19 4.18 -7.68
CA CYS A 70 8.33 4.34 -6.52
C CYS A 70 7.45 3.10 -6.31
N ALA A 71 6.93 2.89 -5.11
CA ALA A 71 6.04 1.76 -4.84
C ALA A 71 4.71 2.21 -4.21
N LEU A 72 3.60 1.64 -4.67
CA LEU A 72 2.31 1.77 -3.99
C LEU A 72 2.26 0.79 -2.82
N SER A 73 2.02 1.31 -1.63
CA SER A 73 1.98 0.54 -0.39
C SER A 73 0.90 1.05 0.54
N LEU A 74 0.50 0.25 1.50
CA LEU A 74 -0.27 0.73 2.65
C LEU A 74 0.67 1.52 3.58
N GLU A 75 0.10 2.53 4.22
CA GLU A 75 0.78 3.30 5.26
C GLU A 75 1.18 2.39 6.43
N GLY A 76 2.31 2.68 7.04
CA GLY A 76 2.78 1.95 8.23
C GLY A 76 3.41 0.58 7.98
N LEU A 77 3.37 0.02 6.74
CA LEU A 77 3.97 -1.29 6.46
C LEU A 77 5.51 -1.27 6.39
N ILE A 78 6.09 -0.13 6.09
CA ILE A 78 7.54 0.03 5.93
C ILE A 78 8.01 1.16 6.83
N ASP A 79 9.13 0.96 7.48
CA ASP A 79 9.79 2.01 8.24
C ASP A 79 10.21 3.15 7.29
N THR A 80 9.72 4.34 7.58
CA THR A 80 10.03 5.59 6.86
C THR A 80 10.69 6.63 7.78
N GLY A 81 11.26 6.20 8.90
CA GLY A 81 12.03 7.06 9.80
C GLY A 81 13.30 7.61 9.12
N GLU A 82 13.93 8.59 9.74
CA GLU A 82 15.05 9.35 9.16
C GLU A 82 16.19 8.49 8.60
N ARG A 83 16.46 7.35 9.21
CA ARG A 83 17.54 6.43 8.79
C ARG A 83 17.11 5.36 7.79
N SER A 84 15.84 5.32 7.44
CA SER A 84 15.30 4.30 6.52
C SER A 84 15.75 4.52 5.08
N GLY A 85 16.06 5.77 4.69
CA GLY A 85 16.29 6.18 3.30
C GLY A 85 15.02 6.12 2.44
N LEU A 86 13.87 6.14 3.08
CA LEU A 86 12.55 6.09 2.45
C LEU A 86 11.62 7.13 3.07
N THR A 87 10.65 7.61 2.29
CA THR A 87 9.55 8.44 2.77
C THR A 87 8.24 7.97 2.17
N PHE A 88 7.14 8.28 2.84
CA PHE A 88 5.79 7.94 2.42
C PHE A 88 4.95 9.21 2.22
N ARG A 89 4.11 9.22 1.18
CA ARG A 89 3.08 10.24 0.97
C ARG A 89 1.74 9.57 0.65
N PRO A 90 0.64 10.01 1.26
CA PRO A 90 -0.68 9.47 0.97
C PRO A 90 -1.10 9.78 -0.48
N LEU A 91 -2.00 8.98 -1.00
CA LEU A 91 -2.65 9.25 -2.29
C LEU A 91 -3.81 10.23 -2.10
N GLU A 92 -4.02 11.10 -3.07
CA GLU A 92 -5.10 12.10 -3.08
C GLU A 92 -5.85 12.08 -4.43
N PRO A 93 -7.17 11.78 -4.46
CA PRO A 93 -8.01 11.44 -3.30
C PRO A 93 -7.57 10.15 -2.59
N VAL A 94 -7.93 10.03 -1.31
CA VAL A 94 -7.50 8.89 -0.48
C VAL A 94 -7.97 7.57 -1.07
N LEU A 95 -7.04 6.69 -1.37
CA LEU A 95 -7.33 5.31 -1.77
C LEU A 95 -7.21 4.40 -0.53
N ARG A 96 -8.33 3.85 -0.10
CA ARG A 96 -8.39 2.94 1.05
C ARG A 96 -8.36 1.49 0.60
N ALA A 97 -7.62 0.66 1.31
CA ALA A 97 -7.65 -0.79 1.15
C ALA A 97 -8.16 -1.44 2.44
N SER A 98 -9.01 -2.44 2.28
CA SER A 98 -9.50 -3.21 3.42
C SER A 98 -8.64 -4.45 3.64
N LEU A 99 -8.25 -4.68 4.89
CA LEU A 99 -7.66 -5.94 5.32
C LEU A 99 -8.77 -6.83 5.87
N SER A 100 -8.76 -8.09 5.46
CA SER A 100 -9.74 -9.06 5.92
C SER A 100 -9.05 -10.29 6.50
N MET A 101 -9.55 -10.76 7.64
CA MET A 101 -9.15 -12.02 8.19
C MET A 101 -10.16 -13.11 7.78
N ALA A 102 -9.66 -14.23 7.26
CA ALA A 102 -10.48 -15.34 6.84
C ALA A 102 -10.06 -16.63 7.54
N TRP A 103 -11.04 -17.47 7.86
CA TRP A 103 -10.82 -18.77 8.44
C TRP A 103 -11.79 -19.79 7.86
N LYS A 104 -11.47 -21.07 7.99
CA LYS A 104 -12.28 -22.14 7.43
C LYS A 104 -13.58 -22.32 8.24
N LYS A 105 -14.74 -22.17 7.60
CA LYS A 105 -16.05 -22.16 8.24
C LYS A 105 -16.35 -23.42 9.07
N ASN A 106 -15.95 -24.59 8.57
CA ASN A 106 -16.30 -25.89 9.16
C ASN A 106 -15.14 -26.53 9.95
N GLN A 107 -14.13 -25.77 10.32
CA GLN A 107 -13.01 -26.26 11.13
C GLN A 107 -13.07 -25.61 12.51
N PRO A 108 -13.13 -26.43 13.61
CA PRO A 108 -13.06 -25.89 14.95
C PRO A 108 -11.76 -25.11 15.15
N LEU A 109 -11.88 -23.89 15.69
CA LEU A 109 -10.70 -23.12 16.08
C LEU A 109 -10.12 -23.71 17.37
N THR A 110 -8.81 -23.78 17.43
CA THR A 110 -8.10 -24.08 18.68
C THR A 110 -8.33 -22.94 19.69
N PRO A 111 -8.22 -23.18 21.01
CA PRO A 111 -8.40 -22.14 22.01
C PRO A 111 -7.54 -20.89 21.77
N PRO A 112 -6.22 -20.98 21.42
CA PRO A 112 -5.42 -19.81 21.08
C PRO A 112 -5.92 -19.07 19.85
N ALA A 113 -6.33 -19.79 18.79
CA ALA A 113 -6.85 -19.16 17.58
C ALA A 113 -8.17 -18.43 17.84
N ARG A 114 -9.02 -18.94 18.73
CA ARG A 114 -10.24 -18.27 19.15
C ARG A 114 -9.94 -17.00 19.94
N ALA A 115 -9.06 -17.07 20.93
CA ALA A 115 -8.64 -15.91 21.71
C ALA A 115 -8.06 -14.80 20.81
N PHE A 116 -7.21 -15.16 19.85
CA PHE A 116 -6.68 -14.21 18.87
C PHE A 116 -7.80 -13.56 18.04
N LEU A 117 -8.77 -14.34 17.55
CA LEU A 117 -9.90 -13.82 16.79
C LEU A 117 -10.74 -12.84 17.61
N ASP A 118 -10.95 -13.12 18.89
CA ASP A 118 -11.72 -12.27 19.78
C ASP A 118 -10.99 -10.94 20.03
N CYS A 119 -9.67 -10.96 20.27
CA CYS A 119 -8.86 -9.75 20.36
C CYS A 119 -8.91 -8.91 19.06
N VAL A 120 -8.80 -9.56 17.89
CA VAL A 120 -8.89 -8.82 16.61
C VAL A 120 -10.26 -8.17 16.44
N ARG A 121 -11.35 -8.83 16.87
CA ARG A 121 -12.70 -8.23 16.81
C ARG A 121 -12.84 -7.03 17.71
N GLU A 122 -12.28 -7.07 18.91
CA GLU A 122 -12.27 -5.92 19.83
C GLU A 122 -11.56 -4.73 19.19
N VAL A 123 -10.34 -4.91 18.70
CA VAL A 123 -9.57 -3.85 18.04
C VAL A 123 -10.28 -3.33 16.78
N ALA A 124 -10.88 -4.21 15.97
CA ALA A 124 -11.59 -3.81 14.76
C ALA A 124 -12.95 -3.13 15.02
N SER A 125 -13.52 -3.28 16.22
CA SER A 125 -14.77 -2.62 16.62
C SER A 125 -14.54 -1.23 17.21
N GLU A 126 -13.31 -0.90 17.60
CA GLU A 126 -13.00 0.46 18.03
C GLU A 126 -13.05 1.37 16.79
N PRO A 127 -13.88 2.42 16.80
CA PRO A 127 -13.89 3.38 15.70
C PRO A 127 -12.51 4.02 15.64
N GLY A 128 -11.78 3.76 14.57
CA GLY A 128 -10.50 4.42 14.33
C GLY A 128 -10.70 5.92 14.27
N GLU A 129 -9.89 6.62 15.07
CA GLU A 129 -9.78 8.09 15.02
C GLU A 129 -9.42 8.60 13.62
#